data_7ab04a50e39acd998fcb09ac32e73c76
#
_entry.id   7ab04a50e39acd998fcb09ac32e73c76
#
_cell.length_a   1.000
_cell.length_b   1.000
_cell.length_c   1.000
_cell.angle_alpha   90.00
_cell.angle_beta   90.00
_cell.angle_gamma   90.00
#
_symmetry.space_group_name_H-M   'P 1'
#
loop_
_entity.id
_entity.type
_entity.pdbx_description
1 polymer ?
#
loop_
_entity_poly.entity_id
_entity_poly.type
_entity_poly.pdbx_seq_one_letter_code
_entity_poly.pdbx_strand_id
1 'polypeptide(L)'
;MGINDHTTNELTSYYNSYLLKEQENHKEKYKEFEGWFSASTAGSCYRKQYFNVNNYEGTQPDDKSLRLMRLGTLVHKDIADMYENYREDIESKKGVKLFVERQVRLEEYNIVGHLDLAIYDKESNSLEVTDIKTAHSYKWKMLFGRNPDKNPSVNYYLQVGTYAYALAKELELDLDNVRLSLTWYKKDDSSIRAQKIDNNWMTEALNYWTDLNIALADNKEPTVGDNNTPVYDWECK
;
A
#
# COMPACT_ATOMS: atom_id res chain seq x y z
N MET A 1 9.74 -4.64 -45.04
CA MET A 1 9.64 -5.86 -44.23
C MET A 1 10.25 -5.54 -42.88
N GLY A 2 9.40 -5.42 -41.87
CA GLY A 2 9.84 -4.95 -40.55
C GLY A 2 10.58 -6.00 -39.76
N ILE A 3 11.82 -5.71 -39.44
CA ILE A 3 12.68 -6.50 -38.52
C ILE A 3 12.12 -6.48 -37.08
N ASN A 4 11.06 -5.70 -36.82
CA ASN A 4 10.63 -5.34 -35.46
C ASN A 4 9.63 -6.29 -34.79
N ASP A 5 8.97 -7.19 -35.52
CA ASP A 5 7.85 -7.93 -34.93
C ASP A 5 8.30 -9.11 -34.06
N HIS A 6 9.27 -9.91 -34.53
CA HIS A 6 9.73 -11.08 -33.78
C HIS A 6 10.46 -10.68 -32.48
N THR A 7 11.40 -9.75 -32.55
CA THR A 7 12.20 -9.33 -31.38
C THR A 7 11.32 -8.68 -30.30
N THR A 8 10.33 -7.89 -30.68
CA THR A 8 9.41 -7.24 -29.75
C THR A 8 8.48 -8.27 -29.08
N ASN A 9 8.00 -9.26 -29.83
CA ASN A 9 7.13 -10.32 -29.31
C ASN A 9 7.90 -11.24 -28.35
N GLU A 10 9.13 -11.64 -28.69
CA GLU A 10 9.99 -12.43 -27.82
C GLU A 10 10.33 -11.67 -26.52
N LEU A 11 10.78 -10.41 -26.61
CA LEU A 11 11.08 -9.58 -25.44
C LEU A 11 9.86 -9.45 -24.54
N THR A 12 8.70 -9.20 -25.10
CA THR A 12 7.44 -9.07 -24.33
C THR A 12 7.09 -10.38 -23.63
N SER A 13 7.25 -11.52 -24.31
CA SER A 13 7.00 -12.84 -23.75
C SER A 13 7.94 -13.15 -22.57
N TYR A 14 9.24 -12.97 -22.76
CA TYR A 14 10.22 -13.19 -21.67
C TYR A 14 9.99 -12.24 -20.50
N TYR A 15 9.67 -10.98 -20.78
CA TYR A 15 9.42 -10.00 -19.72
C TYR A 15 8.18 -10.36 -18.90
N ASN A 16 7.07 -10.75 -19.54
CA ASN A 16 5.87 -11.20 -18.85
C ASN A 16 6.14 -12.47 -18.02
N SER A 17 6.87 -13.44 -18.56
CA SER A 17 7.28 -14.64 -17.82
C SER A 17 8.13 -14.33 -16.60
N TYR A 18 9.05 -13.38 -16.72
CA TYR A 18 9.84 -12.87 -15.60
C TYR A 18 8.94 -12.25 -14.52
N LEU A 19 7.95 -11.43 -14.90
CA LEU A 19 7.03 -10.78 -13.94
C LEU A 19 6.15 -11.78 -13.20
N LEU A 20 5.68 -12.84 -13.86
CA LEU A 20 4.94 -13.93 -13.22
C LEU A 20 5.82 -14.63 -12.16
N LYS A 21 7.06 -14.93 -12.50
CA LYS A 21 8.01 -15.52 -11.54
C LYS A 21 8.29 -14.62 -10.35
N GLU A 22 8.41 -13.31 -10.56
CA GLU A 22 8.55 -12.34 -9.46
C GLU A 22 7.34 -12.33 -8.53
N GLN A 23 6.12 -12.49 -9.07
CA GLN A 23 4.90 -12.64 -8.25
C GLN A 23 4.90 -13.92 -7.42
N GLU A 24 5.33 -15.03 -8.01
CA GLU A 24 5.45 -16.31 -7.28
C GLU A 24 6.47 -16.21 -6.14
N ASN A 25 7.64 -15.63 -6.40
CA ASN A 25 8.66 -15.36 -5.38
C ASN A 25 8.11 -14.48 -4.25
N HIS A 26 7.31 -13.47 -4.60
CA HIS A 26 6.69 -12.60 -3.61
C HIS A 26 5.67 -13.37 -2.74
N LYS A 27 4.82 -14.20 -3.34
CA LYS A 27 3.87 -15.03 -2.58
C LYS A 27 4.60 -15.96 -1.60
N GLU A 28 5.67 -16.63 -2.05
CA GLU A 28 6.44 -17.53 -1.19
C GLU A 28 7.07 -16.80 0.00
N LYS A 29 7.56 -15.57 -0.19
CA LYS A 29 8.10 -14.74 0.88
C LYS A 29 7.09 -14.43 2.00
N TYR A 30 5.79 -14.38 1.66
CA TYR A 30 4.72 -14.07 2.61
C TYR A 30 3.94 -15.28 3.10
N LYS A 31 4.41 -16.49 2.80
CA LYS A 31 3.75 -17.74 3.18
C LYS A 31 3.60 -17.92 4.70
N GLU A 32 4.52 -17.37 5.49
CA GLU A 32 4.44 -17.36 6.95
C GLU A 32 3.23 -16.60 7.50
N PHE A 33 2.62 -15.71 6.69
CA PHE A 33 1.44 -14.92 7.01
C PHE A 33 0.17 -15.45 6.34
N GLU A 34 0.14 -16.73 6.00
CA GLU A 34 -1.06 -17.36 5.47
C GLU A 34 -2.21 -17.23 6.48
N GLY A 35 -3.38 -16.77 6.02
CA GLY A 35 -4.52 -16.46 6.91
C GLY A 35 -4.49 -15.08 7.56
N TRP A 36 -3.45 -14.27 7.31
CA TRP A 36 -3.39 -12.88 7.77
C TRP A 36 -3.91 -11.92 6.70
N PHE A 37 -4.44 -10.80 7.16
CA PHE A 37 -4.79 -9.68 6.28
C PHE A 37 -3.54 -8.90 5.88
N SER A 38 -3.48 -8.48 4.62
CA SER A 38 -2.47 -7.52 4.19
C SER A 38 -2.93 -6.10 4.45
N ALA A 39 -2.14 -5.29 5.14
CA ALA A 39 -2.45 -3.87 5.37
C ALA A 39 -2.68 -3.09 4.07
N SER A 40 -2.04 -3.50 2.96
CA SER A 40 -2.24 -2.89 1.64
C SER A 40 -3.63 -3.14 1.04
N THR A 41 -4.41 -4.05 1.62
CA THR A 41 -5.79 -4.33 1.20
C THR A 41 -6.83 -3.62 2.07
N ALA A 42 -6.42 -2.72 2.95
CA ALA A 42 -7.32 -1.91 3.77
C ALA A 42 -8.38 -1.21 2.91
N GLY A 43 -9.63 -1.22 3.35
CA GLY A 43 -10.75 -0.66 2.61
C GLY A 43 -11.28 -1.52 1.46
N SER A 44 -10.73 -2.71 1.23
CA SER A 44 -11.31 -3.67 0.28
C SER A 44 -12.62 -4.25 0.80
N CYS A 45 -13.45 -4.71 -0.13
CA CYS A 45 -14.69 -5.44 0.15
C CYS A 45 -14.43 -6.64 1.09
N TYR A 46 -15.28 -6.83 2.10
CA TYR A 46 -15.14 -7.93 3.09
C TYR A 46 -15.13 -9.31 2.44
N ARG A 47 -15.92 -9.51 1.39
CA ARG A 47 -15.92 -10.75 0.64
C ARG A 47 -14.58 -11.02 -0.05
N LYS A 48 -13.94 -9.99 -0.60
CA LYS A 48 -12.59 -10.10 -1.15
C LYS A 48 -11.56 -10.44 -0.08
N GLN A 49 -11.65 -9.82 1.10
CA GLN A 49 -10.80 -10.15 2.24
C GLN A 49 -10.99 -11.60 2.70
N TYR A 50 -12.25 -12.08 2.76
CA TYR A 50 -12.57 -13.46 3.06
C TYR A 50 -11.88 -14.43 2.09
N PHE A 51 -11.95 -14.18 0.79
CA PHE A 51 -11.29 -15.00 -0.21
C PHE A 51 -9.77 -14.98 -0.07
N ASN A 52 -9.19 -13.80 0.21
CA ASN A 52 -7.75 -13.67 0.39
C ASN A 52 -7.22 -14.48 1.57
N VAL A 53 -7.85 -14.37 2.75
CA VAL A 53 -7.39 -15.08 3.96
C VAL A 53 -7.66 -16.58 3.93
N ASN A 54 -8.65 -17.02 3.15
CA ASN A 54 -8.96 -18.42 2.92
C ASN A 54 -8.23 -19.01 1.69
N ASN A 55 -7.28 -18.29 1.11
CA ASN A 55 -6.45 -18.71 -0.03
C ASN A 55 -7.24 -19.15 -1.26
N TYR A 56 -8.38 -18.51 -1.53
CA TYR A 56 -9.09 -18.75 -2.79
C TYR A 56 -8.25 -18.20 -3.95
N GLU A 57 -8.15 -18.98 -5.00
CA GLU A 57 -7.42 -18.61 -6.19
C GLU A 57 -8.15 -17.47 -6.91
N GLY A 58 -7.49 -16.32 -7.02
CA GLY A 58 -8.01 -15.14 -7.73
C GLY A 58 -7.70 -15.17 -9.22
N THR A 59 -8.39 -14.32 -9.97
CA THR A 59 -8.08 -14.11 -11.38
C THR A 59 -6.67 -13.54 -11.55
N GLN A 60 -5.86 -14.18 -12.38
CA GLN A 60 -4.51 -13.68 -12.67
C GLN A 60 -4.59 -12.35 -13.42
N PRO A 61 -3.75 -11.37 -13.04
CA PRO A 61 -3.67 -10.11 -13.76
C PRO A 61 -3.24 -10.33 -15.21
N ASP A 62 -3.76 -9.55 -16.15
CA ASP A 62 -3.27 -9.55 -17.51
C ASP A 62 -1.85 -8.99 -17.61
N ASP A 63 -1.18 -9.25 -18.71
CA ASP A 63 0.19 -8.83 -18.98
C ASP A 63 0.42 -7.33 -18.84
N LYS A 64 -0.55 -6.51 -19.22
CA LYS A 64 -0.49 -5.06 -19.10
C LYS A 64 -0.55 -4.64 -17.64
N SER A 65 -1.44 -5.23 -16.87
CA SER A 65 -1.58 -5.00 -15.43
C SER A 65 -0.32 -5.39 -14.67
N LEU A 66 0.30 -6.54 -15.02
CA LEU A 66 1.59 -6.96 -14.48
C LEU A 66 2.69 -5.91 -14.68
N ARG A 67 2.81 -5.38 -15.90
CA ARG A 67 3.80 -4.34 -16.22
C ARG A 67 3.52 -3.02 -15.49
N LEU A 68 2.25 -2.64 -15.33
CA LEU A 68 1.87 -1.44 -14.58
C LEU A 68 2.16 -1.57 -13.08
N MET A 69 1.91 -2.75 -12.49
CA MET A 69 2.29 -3.03 -11.10
C MET A 69 3.80 -2.98 -10.92
N ARG A 70 4.57 -3.60 -11.84
CA ARG A 70 6.04 -3.56 -11.80
C ARG A 70 6.60 -2.14 -11.81
N LEU A 71 6.03 -1.25 -12.62
CA LEU A 71 6.45 0.16 -12.65
C LEU A 71 6.26 0.83 -11.28
N GLY A 72 5.17 0.55 -10.58
CA GLY A 72 4.98 1.00 -9.20
C GLY A 72 6.07 0.47 -8.27
N THR A 73 6.31 -0.84 -8.29
CA THR A 73 7.36 -1.49 -7.47
C THR A 73 8.75 -0.89 -7.72
N LEU A 74 9.09 -0.58 -8.97
CA LEU A 74 10.39 0.01 -9.30
C LEU A 74 10.54 1.43 -8.74
N VAL A 75 9.48 2.25 -8.78
CA VAL A 75 9.49 3.59 -8.19
C VAL A 75 9.64 3.52 -6.66
N HIS A 76 8.92 2.61 -6.00
CA HIS A 76 9.05 2.40 -4.54
C HIS A 76 10.49 2.00 -4.19
N LYS A 77 11.04 1.01 -4.91
CA LYS A 77 12.40 0.54 -4.68
C LYS A 77 13.43 1.66 -4.87
N ASP A 78 13.33 2.45 -5.92
CA ASP A 78 14.27 3.54 -6.22
C ASP A 78 14.26 4.60 -5.11
N ILE A 79 13.08 4.96 -4.62
CA ILE A 79 12.92 5.91 -3.51
C ILE A 79 13.45 5.30 -2.20
N ALA A 80 13.16 4.03 -1.91
CA ALA A 80 13.67 3.32 -0.74
C ALA A 80 15.20 3.25 -0.76
N ASP A 81 15.79 2.85 -1.88
CA ASP A 81 17.24 2.79 -2.07
C ASP A 81 17.89 4.18 -1.84
N MET A 82 17.26 5.26 -2.28
CA MET A 82 17.72 6.63 -2.01
C MET A 82 17.76 6.90 -0.51
N TYR A 83 16.68 6.61 0.24
CA TYR A 83 16.66 6.82 1.69
C TYR A 83 17.69 5.97 2.42
N GLU A 84 17.92 4.73 2.00
CA GLU A 84 18.95 3.87 2.57
C GLU A 84 20.36 4.41 2.29
N ASN A 85 20.63 4.89 1.08
CA ASN A 85 21.93 5.47 0.75
C ASN A 85 22.25 6.76 1.53
N TYR A 86 21.24 7.52 1.91
CA TYR A 86 21.39 8.77 2.68
C TYR A 86 21.03 8.62 4.16
N ARG A 87 20.79 7.40 4.65
CA ARG A 87 20.32 7.13 6.02
C ARG A 87 21.18 7.81 7.06
N GLU A 88 22.48 7.54 7.09
CA GLU A 88 23.40 8.10 8.08
C GLU A 88 23.42 9.64 8.06
N ASP A 89 23.41 10.21 6.87
CA ASP A 89 23.41 11.66 6.68
C ASP A 89 22.11 12.29 7.21
N ILE A 90 20.96 11.70 6.92
CA ILE A 90 19.65 12.18 7.37
C ILE A 90 19.50 12.01 8.89
N GLU A 91 19.81 10.83 9.42
CA GLU A 91 19.67 10.53 10.85
C GLU A 91 20.59 11.40 11.70
N SER A 92 21.85 11.58 11.29
CA SER A 92 22.82 12.39 12.04
C SER A 92 22.52 13.89 11.99
N LYS A 93 22.14 14.42 10.83
CA LYS A 93 21.88 15.86 10.66
C LYS A 93 20.59 16.32 11.30
N LYS A 94 19.58 15.44 11.33
CA LYS A 94 18.24 15.79 11.82
C LYS A 94 17.90 15.22 13.19
N GLY A 95 18.75 14.36 13.76
CA GLY A 95 18.47 13.70 15.04
C GLY A 95 17.28 12.72 15.00
N VAL A 96 16.93 12.24 13.81
CA VAL A 96 15.77 11.38 13.57
C VAL A 96 16.17 9.92 13.41
N LYS A 97 15.18 9.00 13.39
CA LYS A 97 15.35 7.61 13.02
C LYS A 97 14.49 7.31 11.80
N LEU A 98 15.07 6.68 10.78
CA LEU A 98 14.38 6.26 9.56
C LEU A 98 13.92 4.80 9.68
N PHE A 99 12.71 4.56 9.19
CA PHE A 99 12.17 3.23 8.91
C PHE A 99 11.83 3.19 7.42
N VAL A 100 12.53 2.36 6.66
CA VAL A 100 12.36 2.20 5.20
C VAL A 100 11.98 0.76 4.93
N GLU A 101 10.94 0.53 4.12
CA GLU A 101 10.42 -0.82 3.79
C GLU A 101 10.27 -1.70 5.04
N ARG A 102 9.76 -1.10 6.13
CA ARG A 102 9.64 -1.74 7.42
C ARG A 102 8.40 -2.63 7.50
N GLN A 103 8.59 -3.90 7.85
CA GLN A 103 7.46 -4.75 8.21
C GLN A 103 6.82 -4.27 9.52
N VAL A 104 5.49 -4.17 9.53
CA VAL A 104 4.66 -3.88 10.70
C VAL A 104 3.60 -4.96 10.88
N ARG A 105 3.18 -5.18 12.12
CA ARG A 105 2.17 -6.19 12.49
C ARG A 105 1.17 -5.61 13.48
N LEU A 106 -0.07 -6.03 13.36
CA LEU A 106 -1.13 -5.86 14.36
C LEU A 106 -1.71 -7.24 14.63
N GLU A 107 -1.09 -7.94 15.59
CA GLU A 107 -1.41 -9.34 15.88
C GLU A 107 -2.86 -9.52 16.33
N GLU A 108 -3.40 -8.55 17.08
CA GLU A 108 -4.78 -8.54 17.54
C GLU A 108 -5.81 -8.48 16.41
N TYR A 109 -5.41 -8.08 15.20
CA TYR A 109 -6.24 -8.05 14.00
C TYR A 109 -5.80 -9.04 12.92
N ASN A 110 -4.74 -9.82 13.17
CA ASN A 110 -4.07 -10.66 12.18
C ASN A 110 -3.65 -9.87 10.92
N ILE A 111 -3.02 -8.72 11.11
CA ILE A 111 -2.59 -7.85 10.02
C ILE A 111 -1.07 -7.83 9.93
N VAL A 112 -0.58 -7.94 8.71
CA VAL A 112 0.83 -7.70 8.35
C VAL A 112 0.91 -6.73 7.18
N GLY A 113 1.97 -5.95 7.14
CA GLY A 113 2.25 -5.06 6.01
C GLY A 113 3.69 -4.56 6.01
N HIS A 114 4.05 -3.86 4.95
CA HIS A 114 5.33 -3.14 4.84
C HIS A 114 5.01 -1.68 4.60
N LEU A 115 5.39 -0.84 5.56
CA LEU A 115 5.33 0.60 5.36
C LEU A 115 6.51 1.03 4.48
N ASP A 116 6.27 1.97 3.58
CA ASP A 116 7.31 2.45 2.66
C ASP A 116 8.36 3.28 3.38
N LEU A 117 7.91 4.29 4.14
CA LEU A 117 8.80 5.21 4.86
C LEU A 117 8.14 5.73 6.13
N ALA A 118 8.90 5.76 7.22
CA ALA A 118 8.56 6.55 8.40
C ALA A 118 9.80 7.25 8.98
N ILE A 119 9.57 8.41 9.57
CA ILE A 119 10.60 9.24 10.21
C ILE A 119 10.16 9.49 11.65
N TYR A 120 10.95 9.04 12.59
CA TYR A 120 10.73 9.26 14.01
C TYR A 120 11.73 10.30 14.54
N ASP A 121 11.22 11.40 15.01
CA ASP A 121 11.98 12.44 15.69
C ASP A 121 11.92 12.19 17.21
N LYS A 122 13.06 11.84 17.79
CA LYS A 122 13.19 11.52 19.21
C LYS A 122 13.08 12.76 20.11
N GLU A 123 13.49 13.92 19.61
CA GLU A 123 13.48 15.16 20.40
C GLU A 123 12.04 15.67 20.59
N SER A 124 11.26 15.70 19.51
CA SER A 124 9.85 16.11 19.57
C SER A 124 8.90 14.95 19.91
N ASN A 125 9.40 13.73 20.03
CA ASN A 125 8.63 12.48 20.20
C ASN A 125 7.50 12.36 19.18
N SER A 126 7.81 12.66 17.91
CA SER A 126 6.83 12.66 16.82
C SER A 126 7.21 11.70 15.71
N LEU A 127 6.19 11.12 15.07
CA LEU A 127 6.32 10.16 13.99
C LEU A 127 5.64 10.70 12.73
N GLU A 128 6.32 10.67 11.60
CA GLU A 128 5.72 10.90 10.29
C GLU A 128 5.75 9.62 9.47
N VAL A 129 4.59 9.17 8.98
CA VAL A 129 4.46 7.98 8.13
C VAL A 129 3.94 8.40 6.77
N THR A 130 4.65 8.01 5.73
CA THR A 130 4.25 8.25 4.35
C THR A 130 4.22 6.94 3.57
N ASP A 131 3.18 6.79 2.77
CA ASP A 131 3.03 5.69 1.84
C ASP A 131 3.18 6.24 0.41
N ILE A 132 4.00 5.59 -0.41
CA ILE A 132 4.37 6.04 -1.74
C ILE A 132 3.35 5.47 -2.74
N LYS A 133 2.82 6.32 -3.60
CA LYS A 133 1.85 5.91 -4.61
C LYS A 133 2.23 6.45 -5.98
N THR A 134 2.04 5.63 -7.00
CA THR A 134 2.21 6.08 -8.39
C THR A 134 0.86 6.40 -9.02
N ALA A 135 0.81 7.49 -9.78
CA ALA A 135 -0.39 7.94 -10.48
C ALA A 135 -0.11 8.29 -11.94
N HIS A 136 -1.07 8.03 -12.81
CA HIS A 136 -1.09 8.60 -14.16
C HIS A 136 -1.86 9.93 -14.19
N SER A 137 -1.78 10.66 -15.29
CA SER A 137 -2.33 12.03 -15.42
C SER A 137 -3.81 12.16 -15.04
N TYR A 138 -4.66 11.16 -15.28
CA TYR A 138 -6.07 11.22 -14.89
C TYR A 138 -6.23 11.24 -13.36
N LYS A 139 -5.62 10.27 -12.66
CA LYS A 139 -5.64 10.22 -11.18
C LYS A 139 -5.00 11.47 -10.57
N TRP A 140 -3.88 11.94 -11.16
CA TRP A 140 -3.23 13.18 -10.73
C TRP A 140 -4.14 14.40 -10.82
N LYS A 141 -4.96 14.52 -11.87
CA LYS A 141 -5.94 15.61 -11.99
C LYS A 141 -7.05 15.53 -10.95
N MET A 142 -7.48 14.30 -10.59
CA MET A 142 -8.45 14.10 -9.52
C MET A 142 -7.90 14.52 -8.15
N LEU A 143 -6.61 14.28 -7.90
CA LEU A 143 -5.96 14.59 -6.63
C LEU A 143 -5.57 16.06 -6.51
N PHE A 144 -5.00 16.64 -7.57
CA PHE A 144 -4.30 17.91 -7.52
C PHE A 144 -4.77 18.92 -8.58
N GLY A 145 -5.82 18.61 -9.32
CA GLY A 145 -6.38 19.48 -10.34
C GLY A 145 -7.13 20.68 -9.74
N ARG A 146 -7.77 21.46 -10.62
CA ARG A 146 -8.53 22.66 -10.22
C ARG A 146 -9.71 22.33 -9.29
N ASN A 147 -10.37 21.18 -9.50
CA ASN A 147 -11.47 20.67 -8.68
C ASN A 147 -11.10 19.27 -8.19
N PRO A 148 -10.28 19.16 -7.13
CA PRO A 148 -9.87 17.86 -6.63
C PRO A 148 -11.07 17.13 -6.01
N ASP A 149 -11.08 15.81 -6.17
CA ASP A 149 -12.02 14.95 -5.47
C ASP A 149 -11.71 14.98 -3.96
N LYS A 150 -12.77 15.00 -3.14
CA LYS A 150 -12.59 15.09 -1.69
C LYS A 150 -11.98 13.82 -1.08
N ASN A 151 -12.36 12.64 -1.59
CA ASN A 151 -11.92 11.36 -1.07
C ASN A 151 -11.59 10.34 -2.19
N PRO A 152 -10.63 10.64 -3.08
CA PRO A 152 -10.38 9.80 -4.25
C PRO A 152 -9.59 8.52 -3.94
N SER A 153 -9.22 8.27 -2.69
CA SER A 153 -8.23 7.25 -2.33
C SER A 153 -8.38 6.77 -0.89
N VAL A 154 -9.63 6.59 -0.42
CA VAL A 154 -9.93 6.20 0.98
C VAL A 154 -9.20 4.93 1.38
N ASN A 155 -9.08 3.93 0.50
CA ASN A 155 -8.31 2.72 0.75
C ASN A 155 -6.82 3.01 1.06
N TYR A 156 -6.21 4.01 0.43
CA TYR A 156 -4.82 4.41 0.74
C TYR A 156 -4.72 5.16 2.06
N TYR A 157 -5.77 5.91 2.43
CA TYR A 157 -5.82 6.56 3.75
C TYR A 157 -5.93 5.53 4.87
N LEU A 158 -6.76 4.49 4.69
CA LEU A 158 -6.86 3.36 5.61
C LEU A 158 -5.55 2.57 5.67
N GLN A 159 -4.88 2.38 4.55
CA GLN A 159 -3.58 1.70 4.49
C GLN A 159 -2.52 2.46 5.30
N VAL A 160 -2.29 3.76 5.02
CA VAL A 160 -1.29 4.55 5.74
C VAL A 160 -1.67 4.71 7.22
N GLY A 161 -2.96 4.82 7.54
CA GLY A 161 -3.47 4.82 8.90
C GLY A 161 -3.15 3.52 9.66
N THR A 162 -3.31 2.37 8.99
CA THR A 162 -2.93 1.06 9.56
C THR A 162 -1.42 0.99 9.87
N TYR A 163 -0.57 1.42 8.93
CA TYR A 163 0.87 1.43 9.13
C TYR A 163 1.29 2.35 10.27
N ALA A 164 0.72 3.55 10.29
CA ALA A 164 1.05 4.55 11.31
C ALA A 164 0.62 4.10 12.70
N TYR A 165 -0.58 3.54 12.84
CA TYR A 165 -1.02 3.00 14.12
C TYR A 165 -0.12 1.85 14.60
N ALA A 166 0.22 0.91 13.71
CA ALA A 166 1.08 -0.22 14.05
C ALA A 166 2.45 0.23 14.55
N LEU A 167 3.09 1.17 13.86
CA LEU A 167 4.40 1.68 14.26
C LEU A 167 4.32 2.58 15.49
N ALA A 168 3.29 3.42 15.63
CA ALA A 168 3.08 4.24 16.82
C ALA A 168 2.88 3.38 18.08
N LYS A 169 2.12 2.30 17.97
CA LYS A 169 1.93 1.33 19.04
C LYS A 169 3.25 0.65 19.44
N GLU A 170 4.08 0.23 18.46
CA GLU A 170 5.41 -0.34 18.71
C GLU A 170 6.34 0.63 19.43
N LEU A 171 6.25 1.92 19.10
CA LEU A 171 7.07 2.99 19.68
C LEU A 171 6.46 3.61 20.94
N GLU A 172 5.30 3.14 21.38
CA GLU A 172 4.55 3.65 22.54
C GLU A 172 4.23 5.17 22.43
N LEU A 173 3.89 5.64 21.23
CA LEU A 173 3.61 7.04 20.95
C LEU A 173 2.13 7.38 21.13
N ASP A 174 1.88 8.61 21.58
CA ASP A 174 0.56 9.22 21.49
C ASP A 174 0.20 9.47 20.02
N LEU A 175 -1.02 9.07 19.62
CA LEU A 175 -1.47 9.23 18.23
C LEU A 175 -1.58 10.70 17.80
N ASP A 176 -1.71 11.64 18.73
CA ASP A 176 -1.68 13.07 18.43
C ASP A 176 -0.30 13.54 17.92
N ASN A 177 0.76 12.80 18.22
CA ASN A 177 2.12 13.05 17.75
C ASN A 177 2.46 12.35 16.43
N VAL A 178 1.48 11.71 15.78
CA VAL A 178 1.66 11.00 14.52
C VAL A 178 1.14 11.85 13.37
N ARG A 179 1.87 11.91 12.28
CA ARG A 179 1.49 12.58 11.03
C ARG A 179 1.42 11.59 9.89
N LEU A 180 0.39 11.72 9.07
CA LEU A 180 0.16 10.85 7.93
C LEU A 180 0.32 11.62 6.62
N SER A 181 0.91 10.98 5.63
CA SER A 181 0.98 11.52 4.29
C SER A 181 0.97 10.42 3.22
N LEU A 182 0.62 10.81 2.00
CA LEU A 182 0.85 10.03 0.78
C LEU A 182 1.82 10.80 -0.10
N THR A 183 2.87 10.15 -0.54
CA THR A 183 3.79 10.70 -1.54
C THR A 183 3.43 10.15 -2.91
N TRP A 184 2.97 11.03 -3.78
CA TRP A 184 2.54 10.69 -5.12
C TRP A 184 3.65 10.92 -6.14
N TYR A 185 3.96 9.90 -6.93
CA TYR A 185 4.84 9.96 -8.08
C TYR A 185 4.02 9.86 -9.35
N LYS A 186 4.07 10.89 -10.21
CA LYS A 186 3.36 10.90 -11.48
C LYS A 186 4.18 10.21 -12.57
N LYS A 187 3.63 9.14 -13.12
CA LYS A 187 4.32 8.28 -14.09
C LYS A 187 4.64 8.97 -15.42
N ASP A 188 3.85 10.00 -15.79
CA ASP A 188 3.94 10.60 -17.12
C ASP A 188 5.05 11.64 -17.24
N ASP A 189 5.40 12.33 -16.15
CA ASP A 189 6.39 13.42 -16.15
C ASP A 189 7.29 13.45 -14.90
N SER A 190 7.27 12.40 -14.09
CA SER A 190 8.07 12.25 -12.87
C SER A 190 7.86 13.32 -11.80
N SER A 191 6.74 14.04 -11.83
CA SER A 191 6.40 15.01 -10.78
C SER A 191 6.15 14.28 -9.46
N ILE A 192 6.66 14.85 -8.35
CA ILE A 192 6.45 14.30 -7.00
C ILE A 192 5.67 15.33 -6.18
N ARG A 193 4.67 14.85 -5.42
CA ARG A 193 3.87 15.70 -4.55
C ARG A 193 3.39 14.95 -3.32
N ALA A 194 3.55 15.58 -2.14
CA ALA A 194 3.01 15.06 -0.89
C ALA A 194 1.56 15.56 -0.68
N GLN A 195 0.74 14.68 -0.14
CA GLN A 195 -0.63 14.93 0.32
C GLN A 195 -0.68 14.62 1.81
N LYS A 196 -0.99 15.62 2.64
CA LYS A 196 -1.24 15.40 4.06
C LYS A 196 -2.56 14.66 4.25
N ILE A 197 -2.58 13.72 5.17
CA ILE A 197 -3.74 12.91 5.53
C ILE A 197 -4.08 13.21 6.99
N ASP A 198 -5.36 13.29 7.31
CA ASP A 198 -5.84 13.55 8.66
C ASP A 198 -5.54 12.36 9.59
N ASN A 199 -5.17 12.64 10.83
CA ASN A 199 -4.81 11.61 11.81
C ASN A 199 -5.99 10.70 12.20
N ASN A 200 -7.22 11.15 12.02
CA ASN A 200 -8.41 10.33 12.28
C ASN A 200 -8.41 9.05 11.43
N TRP A 201 -7.69 9.00 10.31
CA TRP A 201 -7.58 7.81 9.48
C TRP A 201 -6.88 6.64 10.16
N MET A 202 -6.15 6.85 11.25
CA MET A 202 -5.70 5.74 12.11
C MET A 202 -6.88 5.08 12.82
N THR A 203 -7.79 5.88 13.38
CA THR A 203 -9.02 5.37 14.02
C THR A 203 -9.95 4.71 13.01
N GLU A 204 -10.14 5.33 11.84
CA GLU A 204 -10.95 4.75 10.76
C GLU A 204 -10.38 3.43 10.24
N ALA A 205 -9.06 3.31 10.18
CA ALA A 205 -8.41 2.04 9.84
C ALA A 205 -8.70 0.94 10.88
N LEU A 206 -8.63 1.27 12.16
CA LEU A 206 -8.95 0.32 13.22
C LEU A 206 -10.43 -0.08 13.20
N ASN A 207 -11.33 0.86 12.97
CA ASN A 207 -12.76 0.59 12.81
C ASN A 207 -12.98 -0.40 11.66
N TYR A 208 -12.37 -0.14 10.49
CA TYR A 208 -12.44 -1.06 9.36
C TYR A 208 -11.97 -2.48 9.71
N TRP A 209 -10.83 -2.62 10.37
CA TRP A 209 -10.29 -3.93 10.72
C TRP A 209 -11.10 -4.63 11.82
N THR A 210 -11.64 -3.87 12.77
CA THR A 210 -12.55 -4.40 13.80
C THR A 210 -13.82 -4.95 13.17
N ASP A 211 -14.47 -4.16 12.32
CA ASP A 211 -15.70 -4.55 11.65
C ASP A 211 -15.49 -5.75 10.72
N LEU A 212 -14.36 -5.77 10.00
CA LEU A 212 -13.98 -6.91 9.17
C LEU A 212 -13.80 -8.19 10.00
N ASN A 213 -13.05 -8.13 11.12
CA ASN A 213 -12.83 -9.29 11.97
C ASN A 213 -14.16 -9.80 12.59
N ILE A 214 -15.06 -8.89 12.99
CA ILE A 214 -16.40 -9.26 13.45
C ILE A 214 -17.19 -9.95 12.33
N ALA A 215 -17.19 -9.38 11.12
CA ALA A 215 -17.92 -9.92 9.98
C ALA A 215 -17.40 -11.31 9.54
N LEU A 216 -16.13 -11.62 9.79
CA LEU A 216 -15.51 -12.90 9.41
C LEU A 216 -15.35 -13.88 10.60
N ALA A 217 -15.80 -13.52 11.81
CA ALA A 217 -15.60 -14.33 13.02
C ALA A 217 -16.12 -15.77 12.89
N ASP A 218 -17.24 -15.96 12.20
CA ASP A 218 -17.86 -17.28 11.96
C ASP A 218 -17.29 -18.01 10.72
N ASN A 219 -16.27 -17.45 10.09
CA ASN A 219 -15.71 -17.92 8.81
C ASN A 219 -16.78 -18.14 7.71
N LYS A 220 -17.82 -17.30 7.73
CA LYS A 220 -18.87 -17.30 6.72
C LYS A 220 -18.57 -16.30 5.62
N GLU A 221 -18.77 -16.73 4.37
CA GLU A 221 -18.60 -15.84 3.21
C GLU A 221 -19.58 -14.65 3.29
N PRO A 222 -19.08 -13.40 3.31
CA PRO A 222 -19.93 -12.21 3.31
C PRO A 222 -20.72 -12.07 2.01
N THR A 223 -21.94 -11.54 2.10
CA THR A 223 -22.77 -11.21 0.94
C THR A 223 -22.20 -10.00 0.19
N VAL A 224 -22.38 -9.96 -1.12
CA VAL A 224 -21.97 -8.81 -1.93
C VAL A 224 -22.71 -7.55 -1.45
N GLY A 225 -21.98 -6.51 -1.08
CA GLY A 225 -22.53 -5.25 -0.59
C GLY A 225 -22.76 -5.17 0.91
N ASP A 226 -22.44 -6.21 1.70
CA ASP A 226 -22.62 -6.22 3.18
C ASP A 226 -21.58 -5.37 3.94
N ASN A 227 -20.71 -4.68 3.26
CA ASN A 227 -19.71 -3.86 3.91
C ASN A 227 -20.00 -2.37 3.76
N ASN A 228 -19.85 -1.64 4.86
CA ASN A 228 -19.97 -0.18 4.89
C ASN A 228 -18.70 0.56 4.48
N THR A 229 -17.70 -0.16 3.95
CA THR A 229 -16.45 0.43 3.51
C THR A 229 -16.59 1.05 2.12
N PRO A 230 -15.80 2.05 1.81
CA PRO A 230 -15.76 2.63 0.47
C PRO A 230 -15.18 1.64 -0.53
N VAL A 231 -16.03 0.86 -1.12
CA VAL A 231 -15.72 -0.11 -2.16
C VAL A 231 -15.84 0.58 -3.51
N TYR A 232 -14.91 0.30 -4.38
CA TYR A 232 -15.09 0.69 -5.77
C TYR A 232 -16.13 -0.23 -6.43
N ASP A 233 -17.07 0.31 -7.19
CA ASP A 233 -18.12 -0.44 -7.87
C ASP A 233 -17.61 -1.63 -8.69
N TRP A 234 -16.35 -1.62 -9.09
CA TRP A 234 -15.71 -2.70 -9.85
C TRP A 234 -15.19 -3.85 -9.00
N GLU A 235 -15.04 -3.70 -7.67
CA GLU A 235 -14.47 -4.77 -6.81
C GLU A 235 -15.38 -5.99 -6.66
N CYS A 236 -16.70 -5.79 -6.81
CA CYS A 236 -17.71 -6.85 -6.64
C CYS A 236 -18.28 -7.37 -7.98
N LYS A 237 -17.68 -7.02 -9.10
CA LYS A 237 -18.12 -7.41 -10.44
C LYS A 237 -17.37 -8.62 -10.97
#